data_f88602a5af98c860c0cce6fedcab15c5
#
_entry.id   f88602a5af98c860c0cce6fedcab15c5
#
_cell.length_a   1.000
_cell.length_b   1.000
_cell.length_c   1.000
_cell.angle_alpha   90.00
_cell.angle_beta   90.00
_cell.angle_gamma   90.00
#
_symmetry.space_group_name_H-M   'P 1'
#
loop_
_entity.id
_entity.type
_entity.pdbx_description
1 polymer ?
#
loop_
_entity_poly.entity_id
_entity_poly.type
_entity_poly.pdbx_seq_one_letter_code
_entity_poly.pdbx_strand_id
1 'polypeptide(L)'
;MDLINDFRDKNLILALSKLIQKESVKPLNIMEICGGHTHSIMKFALPSLVGEHINFVHGPGCPVCVMPKSRIDEACKLASMDNVIFCTLADMLRVPGSKTSLQKLRGEGHDIRALYTPLDALNLAQQNPDKKVIFFAIGFKTTTPMSANLVEKVVQEGIKNLYFHINHVTVPAPVRAIMSDENVRIDAFLGPSHVSVITGSKIYKELASEFKRPIAISGFEPLDIMASVLNLVRQQNAGTYEVYNEYARAVKEEGNVKAKELIAKYFEPCDFVWRGLGEIAQSGMKLKDEFAYLDARVQFDCSVESAGESKACICGQILRGLAKPTDCKVFGKVCNPQNPIGSCMVSSEGACAAYFKYARVG
;
A
#
# COMPACT_ATOMS: atom_id res chain seq x y z
N MET A 1 -29.86 6.60 -0.86
CA MET A 1 -28.79 5.90 -0.12
C MET A 1 -27.68 6.90 0.11
N ASP A 2 -27.42 7.24 1.35
CA ASP A 2 -26.26 8.04 1.75
C ASP A 2 -25.05 7.09 1.87
N LEU A 3 -24.12 7.16 0.92
CA LEU A 3 -22.98 6.25 0.82
C LEU A 3 -21.97 6.35 1.99
N ILE A 4 -22.16 7.31 2.90
CA ILE A 4 -21.33 7.48 4.08
C ILE A 4 -22.11 7.15 5.34
N ASN A 5 -23.23 7.85 5.57
CA ASN A 5 -23.95 7.74 6.84
C ASN A 5 -24.67 6.39 7.00
N ASP A 6 -25.22 5.82 5.92
CA ASP A 6 -25.86 4.50 5.96
C ASP A 6 -24.87 3.38 6.36
N PHE A 7 -23.58 3.51 5.97
CA PHE A 7 -22.52 2.55 6.33
C PHE A 7 -21.86 2.83 7.71
N ARG A 8 -22.35 3.85 8.44
CA ARG A 8 -21.93 4.20 9.81
C ARG A 8 -23.08 4.05 10.83
N ASP A 9 -24.17 3.40 10.45
CA ASP A 9 -25.28 3.16 11.36
C ASP A 9 -24.83 2.36 12.59
N LYS A 10 -24.90 3.01 13.74
CA LYS A 10 -24.47 2.45 15.02
C LYS A 10 -25.25 1.20 15.42
N ASN A 11 -26.55 1.15 15.14
CA ASN A 11 -27.39 0.02 15.55
C ASN A 11 -27.05 -1.23 14.72
N LEU A 12 -26.85 -1.06 13.42
CA LEU A 12 -26.42 -2.15 12.54
C LEU A 12 -25.03 -2.65 12.92
N ILE A 13 -24.06 -1.75 13.19
CA ILE A 13 -22.72 -2.12 13.62
C ILE A 13 -22.76 -2.91 14.93
N LEU A 14 -23.55 -2.48 15.92
CA LEU A 14 -23.70 -3.19 17.19
C LEU A 14 -24.43 -4.54 17.04
N ALA A 15 -25.38 -4.64 16.10
CA ALA A 15 -26.03 -5.91 15.76
C ALA A 15 -25.02 -6.90 15.16
N LEU A 16 -24.18 -6.46 14.21
CA LEU A 16 -23.10 -7.27 13.65
C LEU A 16 -22.06 -7.66 14.72
N SER A 17 -21.71 -6.73 15.62
CA SER A 17 -20.82 -6.99 16.75
C SER A 17 -21.30 -8.18 17.60
N LYS A 18 -22.58 -8.17 17.98
CA LYS A 18 -23.19 -9.28 18.74
C LYS A 18 -23.17 -10.60 17.97
N LEU A 19 -23.44 -10.57 16.66
CA LEU A 19 -23.39 -11.77 15.83
C LEU A 19 -21.96 -12.32 15.71
N ILE A 20 -20.98 -11.45 15.44
CA ILE A 20 -19.57 -11.84 15.38
C ILE A 20 -19.14 -12.50 16.70
N GLN A 21 -19.40 -11.86 17.84
CA GLN A 21 -19.02 -12.41 19.14
C GLN A 21 -19.70 -13.75 19.44
N LYS A 22 -20.97 -13.92 19.05
CA LYS A 22 -21.72 -15.16 19.22
C LYS A 22 -21.21 -16.29 18.31
N GLU A 23 -20.88 -15.97 17.05
CA GLU A 23 -20.49 -16.97 16.04
C GLU A 23 -18.99 -17.26 16.05
N SER A 24 -18.15 -16.42 16.66
CA SER A 24 -16.70 -16.63 16.76
C SER A 24 -16.38 -17.64 17.86
N VAL A 25 -16.38 -18.92 17.52
CA VAL A 25 -16.11 -20.04 18.46
C VAL A 25 -14.65 -20.46 18.51
N LYS A 26 -13.82 -19.94 17.60
CA LYS A 26 -12.38 -20.23 17.51
C LYS A 26 -11.60 -18.94 17.26
N PRO A 27 -10.35 -18.85 17.73
CA PRO A 27 -9.48 -17.73 17.35
C PRO A 27 -9.33 -17.59 15.84
N LEU A 28 -9.42 -16.37 15.34
CA LEU A 28 -9.31 -16.04 13.93
C LEU A 28 -8.38 -14.82 13.76
N ASN A 29 -7.22 -15.04 13.14
CA ASN A 29 -6.29 -13.99 12.77
C ASN A 29 -6.64 -13.50 11.36
N ILE A 30 -7.18 -12.31 11.26
CA ILE A 30 -7.57 -11.68 9.99
C ILE A 30 -6.49 -10.70 9.58
N MET A 31 -5.74 -11.00 8.50
CA MET A 31 -4.79 -10.05 7.94
C MET A 31 -5.49 -9.08 6.99
N GLU A 32 -5.41 -7.80 7.30
CA GLU A 32 -5.80 -6.77 6.35
C GLU A 32 -4.61 -6.45 5.41
N ILE A 33 -4.90 -6.39 4.11
CA ILE A 33 -3.91 -6.13 3.06
C ILE A 33 -4.20 -4.82 2.31
N CYS A 34 -4.73 -3.85 3.04
CA CYS A 34 -4.96 -2.48 2.55
C CYS A 34 -4.84 -1.49 3.71
N GLY A 35 -3.95 -0.52 3.59
CA GLY A 35 -3.73 0.48 4.64
C GLY A 35 -4.96 1.31 5.00
N GLY A 36 -5.91 1.47 4.07
CA GLY A 36 -7.21 2.08 4.36
C GLY A 36 -8.02 1.28 5.39
N HIS A 37 -7.94 -0.07 5.37
CA HIS A 37 -8.56 -0.90 6.41
C HIS A 37 -7.88 -0.72 7.75
N THR A 38 -6.54 -0.74 7.82
CA THR A 38 -5.79 -0.45 9.05
C THR A 38 -6.26 0.86 9.69
N HIS A 39 -6.32 1.92 8.87
CA HIS A 39 -6.79 3.23 9.30
C HIS A 39 -8.22 3.17 9.87
N SER A 40 -9.16 2.57 9.13
CA SER A 40 -10.57 2.49 9.54
C SER A 40 -10.78 1.60 10.75
N ILE A 41 -10.14 0.44 10.83
CA ILE A 41 -10.19 -0.47 11.97
C ILE A 41 -9.78 0.27 13.26
N MET A 42 -8.71 1.02 13.21
CA MET A 42 -8.21 1.76 14.37
C MET A 42 -9.08 2.99 14.66
N LYS A 43 -9.47 3.75 13.63
CA LYS A 43 -10.30 4.97 13.76
C LYS A 43 -11.66 4.70 14.42
N PHE A 44 -12.29 3.60 14.04
CA PHE A 44 -13.61 3.21 14.56
C PHE A 44 -13.54 2.24 15.73
N ALA A 45 -12.35 1.98 16.26
CA ALA A 45 -12.10 1.08 17.39
C ALA A 45 -12.74 -0.32 17.21
N LEU A 46 -12.75 -0.85 15.98
CA LEU A 46 -13.39 -2.12 15.65
C LEU A 46 -12.85 -3.32 16.46
N PRO A 47 -11.54 -3.36 16.86
CA PRO A 47 -11.07 -4.44 17.72
C PRO A 47 -11.85 -4.61 19.02
N SER A 48 -12.38 -3.53 19.59
CA SER A 48 -13.20 -3.59 20.82
C SER A 48 -14.62 -4.11 20.58
N LEU A 49 -15.07 -4.19 19.32
CA LEU A 49 -16.41 -4.62 18.95
C LEU A 49 -16.49 -6.09 18.52
N VAL A 50 -15.41 -6.66 18.04
CA VAL A 50 -15.42 -8.02 17.44
C VAL A 50 -15.20 -9.15 18.44
N GLY A 51 -14.84 -8.84 19.69
CA GLY A 51 -14.59 -9.84 20.74
C GLY A 51 -13.17 -10.40 20.72
N GLU A 52 -12.85 -11.22 21.73
CA GLU A 52 -11.49 -11.71 22.00
C GLU A 52 -10.97 -12.75 21.00
N HIS A 53 -11.86 -13.42 20.30
CA HIS A 53 -11.49 -14.43 19.31
C HIS A 53 -11.01 -13.81 17.97
N ILE A 54 -11.31 -12.56 17.69
CA ILE A 54 -10.92 -11.92 16.43
C ILE A 54 -9.67 -11.05 16.68
N ASN A 55 -8.60 -11.36 15.98
CA ASN A 55 -7.38 -10.58 15.99
C ASN A 55 -7.08 -10.01 14.60
N PHE A 56 -7.05 -8.68 14.51
CA PHE A 56 -6.61 -8.00 13.28
C PHE A 56 -5.08 -7.97 13.22
N VAL A 57 -4.57 -8.40 12.08
CA VAL A 57 -3.15 -8.51 11.77
C VAL A 57 -2.84 -7.61 10.59
N HIS A 58 -1.76 -6.84 10.69
CA HIS A 58 -1.40 -5.89 9.63
C HIS A 58 -0.56 -6.56 8.56
N GLY A 59 -0.98 -6.37 7.31
CA GLY A 59 -0.29 -6.85 6.14
C GLY A 59 0.38 -5.73 5.32
N PRO A 60 1.00 -6.07 4.18
CA PRO A 60 1.74 -5.13 3.34
C PRO A 60 0.84 -4.28 2.44
N GLY A 61 -0.20 -3.65 3.01
CA GLY A 61 -1.26 -2.94 2.30
C GLY A 61 -0.98 -1.47 1.98
N CYS A 62 0.12 -0.90 2.47
CA CYS A 62 0.49 0.51 2.24
C CYS A 62 1.72 0.59 1.33
N PRO A 63 1.66 1.25 0.16
CA PRO A 63 2.77 1.28 -0.78
C PRO A 63 4.00 2.03 -0.22
N VAL A 64 3.78 3.06 0.59
CA VAL A 64 4.85 3.79 1.28
C VAL A 64 5.55 2.89 2.30
N CYS A 65 4.78 2.06 3.00
CA CYS A 65 5.31 1.21 4.07
C CYS A 65 6.19 0.07 3.56
N VAL A 66 5.87 -0.45 2.38
CA VAL A 66 6.59 -1.58 1.77
C VAL A 66 7.77 -1.16 0.91
N MET A 67 7.94 0.15 0.69
CA MET A 67 9.03 0.70 -0.12
C MET A 67 10.38 0.45 0.54
N PRO A 68 11.34 -0.23 -0.12
CA PRO A 68 12.66 -0.45 0.43
C PRO A 68 13.43 0.85 0.52
N LYS A 69 14.33 0.95 1.50
CA LYS A 69 15.12 2.15 1.75
C LYS A 69 16.00 2.52 0.55
N SER A 70 16.50 1.54 -0.19
CA SER A 70 17.29 1.76 -1.40
C SER A 70 16.57 2.64 -2.43
N ARG A 71 15.26 2.44 -2.61
CA ARG A 71 14.47 3.27 -3.53
C ARG A 71 14.35 4.73 -3.08
N ILE A 72 14.36 4.95 -1.77
CA ILE A 72 14.39 6.31 -1.21
C ILE A 72 15.75 6.93 -1.41
N ASP A 73 16.82 6.16 -1.23
CA ASP A 73 18.19 6.62 -1.45
C ASP A 73 18.46 6.95 -2.93
N GLU A 74 17.95 6.10 -3.86
CA GLU A 74 17.93 6.40 -5.30
C GLU A 74 17.20 7.72 -5.59
N ALA A 75 16.00 7.90 -5.01
CA ALA A 75 15.22 9.13 -5.15
C ALA A 75 15.96 10.36 -4.63
N CYS A 76 16.62 10.24 -3.48
CA CYS A 76 17.43 11.33 -2.93
C CYS A 76 18.63 11.68 -3.83
N LYS A 77 19.29 10.67 -4.40
CA LYS A 77 20.40 10.89 -5.36
C LYS A 77 19.91 11.63 -6.61
N LEU A 78 18.80 11.17 -7.21
CA LEU A 78 18.22 11.80 -8.39
C LEU A 78 17.76 13.23 -8.10
N ALA A 79 17.15 13.47 -6.94
CA ALA A 79 16.68 14.78 -6.51
C ALA A 79 17.83 15.78 -6.25
N SER A 80 19.04 15.29 -5.98
CA SER A 80 20.23 16.13 -5.74
C SER A 80 20.99 16.47 -7.01
N MET A 81 20.57 15.99 -8.19
CA MET A 81 21.24 16.28 -9.45
C MET A 81 20.95 17.72 -9.90
N ASP A 82 21.92 18.30 -10.60
CA ASP A 82 21.76 19.63 -11.21
C ASP A 82 20.67 19.63 -12.28
N ASN A 83 19.92 20.71 -12.35
CA ASN A 83 18.88 20.91 -13.36
C ASN A 83 17.72 19.92 -13.30
N VAL A 84 17.46 19.35 -12.12
CA VAL A 84 16.37 18.40 -11.90
C VAL A 84 15.24 19.06 -11.12
N ILE A 85 14.00 18.86 -11.55
CA ILE A 85 12.79 18.99 -10.74
C ILE A 85 12.37 17.58 -10.35
N PHE A 86 12.50 17.23 -9.09
CA PHE A 86 12.06 15.94 -8.59
C PHE A 86 10.65 16.06 -8.00
N CYS A 87 9.72 15.23 -8.41
CA CYS A 87 8.34 15.32 -7.95
C CYS A 87 7.76 13.96 -7.53
N THR A 88 6.90 13.99 -6.54
CA THR A 88 6.26 12.79 -5.96
C THR A 88 5.00 13.15 -5.18
N LEU A 89 4.29 12.13 -4.69
CA LEU A 89 3.17 12.32 -3.75
C LEU A 89 3.68 12.74 -2.36
N ALA A 90 2.91 13.58 -1.67
CA ALA A 90 3.36 14.29 -0.47
C ALA A 90 3.93 13.41 0.65
N ASP A 91 3.35 12.22 0.89
CA ASP A 91 3.81 11.31 1.93
C ASP A 91 5.27 10.88 1.73
N MET A 92 5.71 10.74 0.46
CA MET A 92 7.06 10.29 0.14
C MET A 92 8.15 11.27 0.58
N LEU A 93 7.84 12.56 0.69
CA LEU A 93 8.82 13.57 1.10
C LEU A 93 9.43 13.28 2.48
N ARG A 94 8.63 12.71 3.39
CA ARG A 94 9.03 12.46 4.79
C ARG A 94 9.61 11.08 5.04
N VAL A 95 9.58 10.18 4.04
CA VAL A 95 10.10 8.83 4.21
C VAL A 95 11.63 8.88 4.38
N PRO A 96 12.16 8.32 5.49
CA PRO A 96 13.59 8.38 5.73
C PRO A 96 14.36 7.40 4.82
N GLY A 97 15.36 7.92 4.12
CA GLY A 97 16.41 7.14 3.49
C GLY A 97 17.52 6.74 4.47
N SER A 98 18.67 6.32 3.95
CA SER A 98 19.83 5.92 4.76
C SER A 98 20.52 7.12 5.43
N LYS A 99 20.64 8.23 4.74
CA LYS A 99 21.36 9.44 5.19
C LYS A 99 20.45 10.65 5.30
N THR A 100 19.48 10.78 4.42
CA THR A 100 18.60 11.96 4.30
C THR A 100 17.19 11.56 3.88
N SER A 101 16.35 12.54 3.60
CA SER A 101 15.01 12.37 3.03
C SER A 101 14.77 13.45 1.97
N LEU A 102 13.79 13.26 1.11
CA LEU A 102 13.40 14.26 0.11
C LEU A 102 13.02 15.60 0.76
N GLN A 103 12.39 15.56 1.94
CA GLN A 103 12.02 16.78 2.67
C GLN A 103 13.26 17.56 3.17
N LYS A 104 14.31 16.88 3.65
CA LYS A 104 15.55 17.52 4.07
C LYS A 104 16.27 18.15 2.89
N LEU A 105 16.42 17.40 1.78
CA LEU A 105 17.02 17.90 0.54
C LEU A 105 16.26 19.12 0.00
N ARG A 106 14.92 19.12 0.10
CA ARG A 106 14.12 20.30 -0.24
C ARG A 106 14.48 21.51 0.64
N GLY A 107 14.71 21.29 1.93
CA GLY A 107 15.19 22.33 2.87
C GLY A 107 16.60 22.83 2.56
N GLU A 108 17.42 22.02 1.92
CA GLU A 108 18.78 22.35 1.45
C GLU A 108 18.78 23.08 0.09
N GLY A 109 17.61 23.31 -0.52
CA GLY A 109 17.45 24.11 -1.74
C GLY A 109 17.25 23.32 -3.03
N HIS A 110 17.17 21.97 -2.97
CA HIS A 110 16.86 21.18 -4.15
C HIS A 110 15.38 21.37 -4.59
N ASP A 111 15.13 21.39 -5.90
CA ASP A 111 13.79 21.59 -6.48
C ASP A 111 12.96 20.29 -6.37
N ILE A 112 12.37 20.07 -5.19
CA ILE A 112 11.55 18.90 -4.89
C ILE A 112 10.10 19.34 -4.65
N ARG A 113 9.16 18.77 -5.41
CA ARG A 113 7.76 19.19 -5.42
C ARG A 113 6.81 18.06 -5.05
N ALA A 114 5.88 18.34 -4.14
CA ALA A 114 4.74 17.48 -3.88
C ALA A 114 3.65 17.73 -4.93
N LEU A 115 3.14 16.65 -5.52
CA LEU A 115 2.07 16.71 -6.50
C LEU A 115 0.75 16.24 -5.90
N TYR A 116 -0.35 16.78 -6.40
CA TYR A 116 -1.70 16.30 -6.11
C TYR A 116 -2.09 15.15 -7.06
N THR A 117 -1.68 15.25 -8.32
CA THR A 117 -1.91 14.20 -9.32
C THR A 117 -0.63 13.93 -10.13
N PRO A 118 -0.46 12.72 -10.69
CA PRO A 118 0.66 12.46 -11.62
C PRO A 118 0.68 13.40 -12.82
N LEU A 119 -0.46 13.88 -13.30
CA LEU A 119 -0.54 14.81 -14.45
C LEU A 119 0.12 16.17 -14.16
N ASP A 120 0.27 16.57 -12.90
CA ASP A 120 1.00 17.78 -12.56
C ASP A 120 2.47 17.71 -13.00
N ALA A 121 3.05 16.48 -13.08
CA ALA A 121 4.40 16.29 -13.58
C ALA A 121 4.52 16.65 -15.07
N LEU A 122 3.49 16.41 -15.88
CA LEU A 122 3.44 16.82 -17.29
C LEU A 122 3.48 18.34 -17.42
N ASN A 123 2.64 19.03 -16.63
CA ASN A 123 2.62 20.49 -16.62
C ASN A 123 3.98 21.07 -16.21
N LEU A 124 4.66 20.44 -15.23
CA LEU A 124 6.01 20.86 -14.83
C LEU A 124 7.02 20.68 -15.95
N ALA A 125 6.97 19.58 -16.70
CA ALA A 125 7.87 19.34 -17.82
C ALA A 125 7.66 20.35 -18.95
N GLN A 126 6.41 20.65 -19.30
CA GLN A 126 6.06 21.64 -20.33
C GLN A 126 6.50 23.06 -19.96
N GLN A 127 6.36 23.45 -18.68
CA GLN A 127 6.72 24.76 -18.17
C GLN A 127 8.23 24.96 -17.97
N ASN A 128 9.01 23.87 -17.93
CA ASN A 128 10.44 23.88 -17.68
C ASN A 128 11.21 23.03 -18.71
N PRO A 129 11.20 23.42 -20.01
CA PRO A 129 11.76 22.60 -21.08
C PRO A 129 13.28 22.36 -20.92
N ASP A 130 13.99 23.24 -20.25
CA ASP A 130 15.42 23.15 -20.01
C ASP A 130 15.80 22.30 -18.80
N LYS A 131 14.82 21.88 -17.98
CA LYS A 131 15.02 21.05 -16.81
C LYS A 131 14.58 19.62 -17.06
N LYS A 132 15.22 18.69 -16.37
CA LYS A 132 14.77 17.29 -16.29
C LYS A 132 13.75 17.16 -15.18
N VAL A 133 12.54 16.71 -15.50
CA VAL A 133 11.51 16.41 -14.52
C VAL A 133 11.53 14.92 -14.22
N ILE A 134 11.67 14.52 -12.96
CA ILE A 134 11.67 13.11 -12.55
C ILE A 134 10.49 12.88 -11.61
N PHE A 135 9.55 12.04 -12.03
CA PHE A 135 8.39 11.65 -11.24
C PHE A 135 8.62 10.31 -10.53
N PHE A 136 8.65 10.34 -9.20
CA PHE A 136 8.66 9.14 -8.36
C PHE A 136 7.25 8.56 -8.31
N ALA A 137 6.98 7.60 -9.18
CA ALA A 137 5.70 6.94 -9.34
C ALA A 137 5.57 5.79 -8.35
N ILE A 138 4.72 5.94 -7.34
CA ILE A 138 4.53 4.95 -6.27
C ILE A 138 3.07 4.53 -6.16
N GLY A 139 2.84 3.28 -5.79
CA GLY A 139 1.51 2.79 -5.43
C GLY A 139 1.31 1.32 -5.76
N PHE A 140 0.18 0.81 -5.32
CA PHE A 140 -0.37 -0.45 -5.82
C PHE A 140 -1.07 -0.22 -7.17
N LYS A 141 -1.67 -1.27 -7.73
CA LYS A 141 -2.43 -1.17 -9.00
C LYS A 141 -3.59 -0.15 -8.97
N THR A 142 -3.89 0.45 -7.83
CA THR A 142 -4.81 1.57 -7.69
C THR A 142 -4.34 2.82 -8.43
N THR A 143 -3.07 3.16 -8.29
CA THR A 143 -2.46 4.38 -8.83
C THR A 143 -1.70 4.14 -10.14
N THR A 144 -1.39 2.88 -10.46
CA THR A 144 -0.71 2.52 -11.71
C THR A 144 -1.43 3.02 -12.97
N PRO A 145 -2.80 3.00 -13.08
CA PRO A 145 -3.48 3.56 -14.24
C PRO A 145 -3.22 5.04 -14.47
N MET A 146 -3.07 5.82 -13.39
CA MET A 146 -2.76 7.25 -13.50
C MET A 146 -1.35 7.49 -14.02
N SER A 147 -0.38 6.68 -13.58
CA SER A 147 0.98 6.70 -14.12
C SER A 147 1.01 6.24 -15.58
N ALA A 148 0.25 5.20 -15.94
CA ALA A 148 0.12 4.75 -17.32
C ALA A 148 -0.47 5.83 -18.24
N ASN A 149 -1.49 6.54 -17.77
CA ASN A 149 -2.07 7.67 -18.50
C ASN A 149 -1.05 8.83 -18.67
N LEU A 150 -0.23 9.07 -17.64
CA LEU A 150 0.84 10.07 -17.76
C LEU A 150 1.89 9.63 -18.80
N VAL A 151 2.31 8.37 -18.80
CA VAL A 151 3.23 7.83 -19.82
C VAL A 151 2.60 7.96 -21.21
N GLU A 152 1.32 7.62 -21.36
CA GLU A 152 0.60 7.77 -22.63
C GLU A 152 0.65 9.19 -23.16
N LYS A 153 0.37 10.18 -22.32
CA LYS A 153 0.43 11.61 -22.68
C LYS A 153 1.85 12.04 -23.05
N VAL A 154 2.85 11.64 -22.27
CA VAL A 154 4.26 11.95 -22.55
C VAL A 154 4.67 11.43 -23.94
N VAL A 155 4.26 10.21 -24.28
CA VAL A 155 4.53 9.61 -25.60
C VAL A 155 3.77 10.34 -26.71
N GLN A 156 2.47 10.58 -26.53
CA GLN A 156 1.62 11.22 -27.54
C GLN A 156 2.02 12.67 -27.82
N GLU A 157 2.42 13.41 -26.78
CA GLU A 157 2.80 14.83 -26.88
C GLU A 157 4.31 15.02 -27.20
N GLY A 158 5.07 13.92 -27.24
CA GLY A 158 6.50 13.96 -27.58
C GLY A 158 7.36 14.68 -26.52
N ILE A 159 6.95 14.62 -25.25
CA ILE A 159 7.69 15.23 -24.12
C ILE A 159 9.00 14.47 -23.90
N LYS A 160 10.13 15.17 -23.90
CA LYS A 160 11.47 14.55 -23.86
C LYS A 160 12.19 14.74 -22.51
N ASN A 161 11.65 15.57 -21.63
CA ASN A 161 12.29 15.95 -20.38
C ASN A 161 11.55 15.45 -19.12
N LEU A 162 10.58 14.52 -19.26
CA LEU A 162 9.90 13.86 -18.16
C LEU A 162 10.32 12.39 -18.07
N TYR A 163 10.83 12.00 -16.91
CA TYR A 163 11.30 10.66 -16.59
C TYR A 163 10.55 10.07 -15.40
N PHE A 164 10.49 8.75 -15.33
CA PHE A 164 9.74 8.01 -14.31
C PHE A 164 10.68 7.16 -13.44
N HIS A 165 10.65 7.34 -12.15
CA HIS A 165 11.23 6.40 -11.19
C HIS A 165 10.09 5.49 -10.69
N ILE A 166 9.96 4.30 -11.31
CA ILE A 166 8.81 3.42 -11.12
C ILE A 166 8.93 2.59 -9.85
N ASN A 167 7.91 2.67 -8.99
CA ASN A 167 7.78 1.96 -7.72
C ASN A 167 6.34 1.44 -7.52
N HIS A 168 5.74 0.94 -8.58
CA HIS A 168 4.44 0.29 -8.52
C HIS A 168 4.60 -1.18 -8.14
N VAL A 169 3.74 -1.67 -7.25
CA VAL A 169 3.76 -3.03 -6.72
C VAL A 169 2.40 -3.71 -6.81
N THR A 170 2.38 -5.03 -6.69
CA THR A 170 1.18 -5.86 -6.84
C THR A 170 0.82 -6.58 -5.54
N VAL A 171 -0.42 -7.04 -5.36
CA VAL A 171 -0.87 -7.67 -4.11
C VAL A 171 -0.68 -9.20 -4.07
N PRO A 172 -0.98 -9.99 -5.11
CA PRO A 172 -0.95 -11.46 -4.99
C PRO A 172 0.40 -12.03 -4.56
N ALA A 173 1.50 -11.55 -5.16
CA ALA A 173 2.84 -12.06 -4.89
C ALA A 173 3.30 -11.90 -3.43
N PRO A 174 3.19 -10.72 -2.78
CA PRO A 174 3.55 -10.59 -1.37
C PRO A 174 2.67 -11.39 -0.42
N VAL A 175 1.39 -11.62 -0.76
CA VAL A 175 0.54 -12.51 0.05
C VAL A 175 1.06 -13.94 0.01
N ARG A 176 1.47 -14.45 -1.17
CA ARG A 176 2.11 -15.77 -1.29
C ARG A 176 3.40 -15.85 -0.48
N ALA A 177 4.25 -14.82 -0.57
CA ALA A 177 5.51 -14.77 0.18
C ALA A 177 5.28 -14.79 1.71
N ILE A 178 4.27 -14.07 2.21
CA ILE A 178 3.91 -14.10 3.62
C ILE A 178 3.37 -15.47 4.04
N MET A 179 2.48 -16.07 3.25
CA MET A 179 1.89 -17.37 3.57
C MET A 179 2.88 -18.52 3.49
N SER A 180 4.02 -18.34 2.84
CA SER A 180 5.12 -19.31 2.80
C SER A 180 6.02 -19.25 4.05
N ASP A 181 5.86 -18.27 4.93
CA ASP A 181 6.61 -18.17 6.19
C ASP A 181 5.93 -19.03 7.27
N GLU A 182 6.62 -20.06 7.75
CA GLU A 182 6.11 -21.03 8.74
C GLU A 182 5.74 -20.39 10.09
N ASN A 183 6.26 -19.20 10.39
CA ASN A 183 5.97 -18.48 11.63
C ASN A 183 4.67 -17.67 11.56
N VAL A 184 4.15 -17.45 10.37
CA VAL A 184 2.94 -16.66 10.16
C VAL A 184 1.70 -17.46 10.53
N ARG A 185 0.79 -16.83 11.27
CA ARG A 185 -0.48 -17.40 11.70
C ARG A 185 -1.62 -16.52 11.20
N ILE A 186 -2.04 -16.76 9.96
CA ILE A 186 -3.14 -16.04 9.31
C ILE A 186 -4.21 -17.04 8.92
N ASP A 187 -5.44 -16.78 9.33
CA ASP A 187 -6.58 -17.65 9.11
C ASP A 187 -7.52 -17.13 8.03
N ALA A 188 -7.51 -15.81 7.79
CA ALA A 188 -8.36 -15.15 6.80
C ALA A 188 -7.74 -13.82 6.34
N PHE A 189 -8.22 -13.29 5.21
CA PHE A 189 -7.80 -12.00 4.69
C PHE A 189 -8.95 -11.02 4.54
N LEU A 190 -8.73 -9.78 4.96
CA LEU A 190 -9.51 -8.64 4.55
C LEU A 190 -8.87 -8.03 3.31
N GLY A 191 -9.47 -8.32 2.15
CA GLY A 191 -8.93 -8.00 0.83
C GLY A 191 -9.05 -6.50 0.50
N PRO A 192 -8.14 -5.96 -0.33
CA PRO A 192 -8.00 -4.51 -0.53
C PRO A 192 -9.09 -3.97 -1.45
N SER A 193 -9.86 -2.99 -0.97
CA SER A 193 -10.91 -2.34 -1.74
C SER A 193 -10.38 -1.63 -2.98
N HIS A 194 -9.48 -0.67 -2.78
CA HIS A 194 -8.99 0.21 -3.85
C HIS A 194 -8.31 -0.57 -4.97
N VAL A 195 -7.45 -1.53 -4.64
CA VAL A 195 -6.77 -2.38 -5.63
C VAL A 195 -7.79 -3.19 -6.40
N SER A 196 -8.81 -3.73 -5.73
CA SER A 196 -9.82 -4.59 -6.34
C SER A 196 -10.76 -3.85 -7.29
N VAL A 197 -10.94 -2.53 -7.15
CA VAL A 197 -11.67 -1.72 -8.16
C VAL A 197 -10.98 -1.82 -9.52
N ILE A 198 -9.66 -1.87 -9.54
CA ILE A 198 -8.88 -1.97 -10.79
C ILE A 198 -8.71 -3.43 -11.21
N THR A 199 -8.28 -4.30 -10.28
CA THR A 199 -7.90 -5.68 -10.62
C THR A 199 -9.06 -6.66 -10.70
N GLY A 200 -10.15 -6.36 -10.02
CA GLY A 200 -11.29 -7.26 -9.82
C GLY A 200 -11.11 -8.18 -8.61
N SER A 201 -12.18 -8.90 -8.28
CA SER A 201 -12.18 -9.90 -7.21
C SER A 201 -11.60 -11.24 -7.64
N LYS A 202 -11.62 -11.54 -8.93
CA LYS A 202 -11.19 -12.83 -9.51
C LYS A 202 -9.76 -13.20 -9.16
N ILE A 203 -8.85 -12.21 -9.10
CA ILE A 203 -7.41 -12.45 -8.82
C ILE A 203 -7.14 -13.10 -7.45
N TYR A 204 -8.09 -13.05 -6.53
CA TYR A 204 -7.94 -13.61 -5.19
C TYR A 204 -8.46 -15.06 -5.07
N LYS A 205 -9.17 -15.59 -6.09
CA LYS A 205 -9.74 -16.94 -6.06
C LYS A 205 -8.65 -18.01 -5.93
N GLU A 206 -7.56 -17.84 -6.66
CA GLU A 206 -6.41 -18.74 -6.57
C GLU A 206 -5.79 -18.73 -5.17
N LEU A 207 -5.58 -17.54 -4.59
CA LEU A 207 -5.01 -17.40 -3.25
C LEU A 207 -5.89 -18.07 -2.18
N ALA A 208 -7.21 -17.85 -2.25
CA ALA A 208 -8.15 -18.45 -1.31
C ALA A 208 -8.11 -19.98 -1.38
N SER A 209 -8.06 -20.54 -2.59
CA SER A 209 -7.98 -21.98 -2.82
C SER A 209 -6.62 -22.57 -2.44
N GLU A 210 -5.52 -21.92 -2.87
CA GLU A 210 -4.14 -22.36 -2.65
C GLU A 210 -3.82 -22.51 -1.16
N PHE A 211 -4.15 -21.48 -0.38
CA PHE A 211 -3.83 -21.45 1.06
C PHE A 211 -4.97 -21.93 1.96
N LYS A 212 -6.11 -22.29 1.39
CA LYS A 212 -7.33 -22.64 2.16
C LYS A 212 -7.62 -21.55 3.22
N ARG A 213 -7.69 -20.31 2.77
CA ARG A 213 -8.00 -19.15 3.61
C ARG A 213 -9.07 -18.30 2.93
N PRO A 214 -10.19 -18.01 3.59
CA PRO A 214 -11.23 -17.15 3.03
C PRO A 214 -10.72 -15.72 2.88
N ILE A 215 -11.18 -15.03 1.85
CA ILE A 215 -10.82 -13.64 1.56
C ILE A 215 -12.11 -12.83 1.40
N ALA A 216 -12.31 -11.79 2.21
CA ALA A 216 -13.40 -10.85 2.05
C ALA A 216 -12.89 -9.51 1.49
N ILE A 217 -13.34 -9.12 0.31
CA ILE A 217 -13.07 -7.78 -0.24
C ILE A 217 -14.06 -6.82 0.38
N SER A 218 -13.56 -5.92 1.20
CA SER A 218 -14.37 -5.04 2.04
C SER A 218 -14.28 -3.59 1.60
N GLY A 219 -15.36 -2.82 1.79
CA GLY A 219 -15.28 -1.37 1.82
C GLY A 219 -14.53 -0.87 3.05
N PHE A 220 -14.48 0.47 3.22
CA PHE A 220 -13.71 1.10 4.31
C PHE A 220 -14.57 1.57 5.48
N GLU A 221 -15.87 1.60 5.29
CA GLU A 221 -16.76 2.05 6.35
C GLU A 221 -16.94 0.94 7.40
N PRO A 222 -17.26 1.28 8.66
CA PRO A 222 -17.30 0.29 9.73
C PRO A 222 -18.31 -0.84 9.47
N LEU A 223 -19.45 -0.55 8.83
CA LEU A 223 -20.42 -1.58 8.49
C LEU A 223 -19.87 -2.57 7.46
N ASP A 224 -19.15 -2.09 6.43
CA ASP A 224 -18.50 -2.93 5.42
C ASP A 224 -17.53 -3.91 6.07
N ILE A 225 -16.67 -3.38 6.97
CA ILE A 225 -15.64 -4.20 7.63
C ILE A 225 -16.28 -5.22 8.55
N MET A 226 -17.30 -4.83 9.34
CA MET A 226 -18.00 -5.74 10.25
C MET A 226 -18.76 -6.84 9.49
N ALA A 227 -19.41 -6.51 8.37
CA ALA A 227 -20.05 -7.50 7.50
C ALA A 227 -19.05 -8.50 6.90
N SER A 228 -17.89 -8.00 6.46
CA SER A 228 -16.79 -8.82 5.97
C SER A 228 -16.25 -9.75 7.05
N VAL A 229 -16.01 -9.26 8.27
CA VAL A 229 -15.55 -10.07 9.40
C VAL A 229 -16.57 -11.18 9.73
N LEU A 230 -17.86 -10.87 9.77
CA LEU A 230 -18.90 -11.88 10.01
C LEU A 230 -18.89 -12.97 8.93
N ASN A 231 -18.72 -12.59 7.66
CA ASN A 231 -18.59 -13.57 6.58
C ASN A 231 -17.37 -14.47 6.76
N LEU A 232 -16.19 -13.89 7.09
CA LEU A 232 -14.96 -14.67 7.34
C LEU A 232 -15.14 -15.65 8.50
N VAL A 233 -15.80 -15.23 9.60
CA VAL A 233 -16.14 -16.10 10.72
C VAL A 233 -17.01 -17.28 10.28
N ARG A 234 -18.05 -17.01 9.48
CA ARG A 234 -18.95 -18.05 8.96
C ARG A 234 -18.25 -19.03 8.03
N GLN A 235 -17.40 -18.54 7.14
CA GLN A 235 -16.60 -19.41 6.29
C GLN A 235 -15.64 -20.28 7.09
N GLN A 236 -14.99 -19.70 8.11
CA GLN A 236 -14.10 -20.46 9.01
C GLN A 236 -14.87 -21.58 9.76
N ASN A 237 -16.07 -21.29 10.23
CA ASN A 237 -16.91 -22.27 10.91
C ASN A 237 -17.38 -23.39 9.95
N ALA A 238 -17.69 -23.03 8.71
CA ALA A 238 -18.14 -23.96 7.68
C ALA A 238 -17.00 -24.73 7.00
N GLY A 239 -15.73 -24.33 7.21
CA GLY A 239 -14.57 -24.90 6.51
C GLY A 239 -14.56 -24.59 5.00
N THR A 240 -15.14 -23.46 4.60
CA THR A 240 -15.12 -22.97 3.21
C THR A 240 -14.09 -21.87 3.03
N TYR A 241 -13.52 -21.76 1.83
CA TYR A 241 -12.40 -20.88 1.55
C TYR A 241 -12.64 -20.13 0.23
N GLU A 242 -13.60 -19.23 0.24
CA GLU A 242 -14.05 -18.51 -0.95
C GLU A 242 -13.71 -17.02 -0.87
N VAL A 243 -13.78 -16.37 -2.03
CA VAL A 243 -13.69 -14.91 -2.11
C VAL A 243 -15.09 -14.33 -1.97
N TYR A 244 -15.34 -13.63 -0.88
CA TYR A 244 -16.55 -12.86 -0.65
C TYR A 244 -16.33 -11.40 -1.06
N ASN A 245 -17.15 -10.89 -1.98
CA ASN A 245 -17.10 -9.49 -2.39
C ASN A 245 -18.19 -8.69 -1.67
N GLU A 246 -17.87 -8.19 -0.50
CA GLU A 246 -18.77 -7.29 0.24
C GLU A 246 -18.89 -5.93 -0.47
N TYR A 247 -17.81 -5.46 -1.11
CA TYR A 247 -17.75 -4.15 -1.78
C TYR A 247 -18.29 -4.19 -3.22
N ALA A 248 -19.32 -4.99 -3.49
CA ALA A 248 -19.87 -5.23 -4.82
C ALA A 248 -20.38 -3.95 -5.52
N ARG A 249 -20.70 -2.90 -4.73
CA ARG A 249 -21.08 -1.58 -5.27
C ARG A 249 -19.96 -0.88 -6.05
N ALA A 250 -18.71 -1.24 -5.80
CA ALA A 250 -17.54 -0.64 -6.47
C ALA A 250 -16.64 -1.67 -7.17
N VAL A 251 -16.57 -2.89 -6.64
CA VAL A 251 -15.67 -3.94 -7.15
C VAL A 251 -16.45 -4.93 -8.01
N LYS A 252 -16.04 -5.05 -9.27
CA LYS A 252 -16.53 -6.06 -10.20
C LYS A 252 -15.60 -7.27 -10.22
N GLU A 253 -16.07 -8.41 -10.68
CA GLU A 253 -15.26 -9.63 -10.75
C GLU A 253 -14.01 -9.45 -11.63
N GLU A 254 -14.17 -8.86 -12.82
CA GLU A 254 -13.09 -8.60 -13.77
C GLU A 254 -12.36 -7.26 -13.52
N GLY A 255 -12.82 -6.43 -12.60
CA GLY A 255 -12.27 -5.11 -12.33
C GLY A 255 -12.52 -4.10 -13.46
N ASN A 256 -11.61 -3.12 -13.58
CA ASN A 256 -11.64 -2.11 -14.62
C ASN A 256 -10.80 -2.56 -15.83
N VAL A 257 -11.45 -3.09 -16.85
CA VAL A 257 -10.80 -3.63 -18.05
C VAL A 257 -9.96 -2.57 -18.77
N LYS A 258 -10.51 -1.36 -18.97
CA LYS A 258 -9.79 -0.26 -19.64
C LYS A 258 -8.53 0.16 -18.89
N ALA A 259 -8.60 0.21 -17.55
CA ALA A 259 -7.43 0.54 -16.75
C ALA A 259 -6.36 -0.57 -16.83
N LYS A 260 -6.77 -1.84 -16.85
CA LYS A 260 -5.85 -2.98 -17.03
C LYS A 260 -5.18 -2.98 -18.40
N GLU A 261 -5.93 -2.69 -19.46
CA GLU A 261 -5.39 -2.57 -20.82
C GLU A 261 -4.37 -1.43 -20.92
N LEU A 262 -4.68 -0.27 -20.34
CA LEU A 262 -3.77 0.87 -20.32
C LEU A 262 -2.47 0.55 -19.55
N ILE A 263 -2.58 -0.12 -18.40
CA ILE A 263 -1.40 -0.60 -17.66
C ILE A 263 -0.58 -1.56 -18.53
N ALA A 264 -1.23 -2.57 -19.12
CA ALA A 264 -0.57 -3.59 -19.92
C ALA A 264 0.08 -3.04 -21.20
N LYS A 265 -0.36 -1.89 -21.68
CA LYS A 265 0.26 -1.20 -22.82
C LYS A 265 1.65 -0.69 -22.50
N TYR A 266 1.87 -0.13 -21.30
CA TYR A 266 3.09 0.57 -20.93
C TYR A 266 3.95 -0.14 -19.91
N PHE A 267 3.36 -1.01 -19.10
CA PHE A 267 4.04 -1.67 -17.99
C PHE A 267 4.00 -3.20 -18.12
N GLU A 268 5.02 -3.82 -17.56
CA GLU A 268 5.09 -5.27 -17.37
C GLU A 268 5.55 -5.60 -15.94
N PRO A 269 5.23 -6.81 -15.43
CA PRO A 269 5.70 -7.26 -14.12
C PRO A 269 7.22 -7.39 -14.07
N CYS A 270 7.79 -7.14 -12.89
CA CYS A 270 9.20 -7.35 -12.60
C CYS A 270 9.38 -7.80 -11.14
N ASP A 271 10.57 -8.27 -10.83
CA ASP A 271 10.97 -8.56 -9.45
C ASP A 271 11.13 -7.25 -8.69
N PHE A 272 10.76 -7.27 -7.41
CA PHE A 272 10.81 -6.08 -6.59
C PHE A 272 11.20 -6.42 -5.15
N VAL A 273 12.06 -5.58 -4.58
CA VAL A 273 12.46 -5.70 -3.17
C VAL A 273 11.42 -5.02 -2.28
N TRP A 274 10.85 -5.77 -1.36
CA TRP A 274 9.87 -5.29 -0.39
C TRP A 274 10.52 -5.09 0.97
N ARG A 275 10.21 -3.98 1.62
CA ARG A 275 10.66 -3.73 2.98
C ARG A 275 10.20 -4.85 3.91
N GLY A 276 11.14 -5.52 4.56
CA GLY A 276 10.89 -6.59 5.52
C GLY A 276 10.48 -7.94 4.94
N LEU A 277 10.30 -8.05 3.62
CA LEU A 277 9.97 -9.30 2.92
C LEU A 277 11.08 -9.77 1.97
N GLY A 278 12.05 -8.88 1.66
CA GLY A 278 13.08 -9.18 0.68
C GLY A 278 12.60 -9.06 -0.76
N GLU A 279 13.33 -9.68 -1.67
CA GLU A 279 12.98 -9.71 -3.09
C GLU A 279 11.87 -10.71 -3.35
N ILE A 280 10.83 -10.28 -4.04
CA ILE A 280 9.67 -11.11 -4.42
C ILE A 280 9.53 -11.05 -5.94
N ALA A 281 9.59 -12.20 -6.58
CA ALA A 281 9.45 -12.33 -8.02
C ALA A 281 8.10 -11.80 -8.52
N GLN A 282 8.10 -11.10 -9.64
CA GLN A 282 6.92 -10.59 -10.35
C GLN A 282 5.96 -9.75 -9.46
N SER A 283 6.51 -9.10 -8.45
CA SER A 283 5.75 -8.34 -7.45
C SER A 283 5.78 -6.82 -7.68
N GLY A 284 6.62 -6.35 -8.57
CA GLY A 284 6.70 -4.97 -9.02
C GLY A 284 6.22 -4.79 -10.45
N MET A 285 6.23 -3.54 -10.89
CA MET A 285 5.98 -3.15 -12.28
C MET A 285 7.15 -2.31 -12.78
N LYS A 286 7.56 -2.52 -14.03
CA LYS A 286 8.52 -1.66 -14.76
C LYS A 286 7.90 -1.17 -16.07
N LEU A 287 8.45 -0.13 -16.67
CA LEU A 287 8.13 0.21 -18.05
C LEU A 287 8.61 -0.92 -18.97
N LYS A 288 7.85 -1.19 -20.03
CA LYS A 288 8.30 -2.10 -21.10
C LYS A 288 9.56 -1.55 -21.77
N ASP A 289 10.36 -2.43 -22.34
CA ASP A 289 11.67 -2.09 -22.90
C ASP A 289 11.57 -1.00 -23.99
N GLU A 290 10.49 -0.97 -24.77
CA GLU A 290 10.24 0.09 -25.77
C GLU A 290 10.07 1.49 -25.17
N PHE A 291 9.76 1.59 -23.86
CA PHE A 291 9.62 2.84 -23.11
C PHE A 291 10.76 3.06 -22.10
N ALA A 292 11.83 2.26 -22.14
CA ALA A 292 12.96 2.36 -21.22
C ALA A 292 13.66 3.73 -21.27
N TYR A 293 13.52 4.46 -22.37
CA TYR A 293 14.04 5.82 -22.49
C TYR A 293 13.33 6.83 -21.56
N LEU A 294 12.20 6.47 -20.98
CA LEU A 294 11.49 7.24 -19.95
C LEU A 294 11.84 6.80 -18.53
N ASP A 295 12.53 5.68 -18.35
CA ASP A 295 12.88 5.18 -17.01
C ASP A 295 14.09 5.92 -16.45
N ALA A 296 13.88 6.64 -15.34
CA ALA A 296 14.94 7.40 -14.68
C ALA A 296 16.12 6.52 -14.23
N ARG A 297 15.87 5.24 -13.91
CA ARG A 297 16.93 4.30 -13.50
C ARG A 297 17.79 3.82 -14.68
N VAL A 298 17.27 3.91 -15.89
CA VAL A 298 18.01 3.61 -17.13
C VAL A 298 18.76 4.83 -17.61
N GLN A 299 18.16 6.02 -17.48
CA GLN A 299 18.71 7.26 -18.03
C GLN A 299 19.75 7.94 -17.12
N PHE A 300 19.72 7.66 -15.81
CA PHE A 300 20.61 8.30 -14.85
C PHE A 300 21.30 7.26 -13.96
N ASP A 301 22.49 7.58 -13.48
CA ASP A 301 23.15 6.76 -12.47
C ASP A 301 22.41 6.87 -11.12
N CYS A 302 21.63 5.84 -10.80
CA CYS A 302 20.90 5.70 -9.55
C CYS A 302 21.63 4.82 -8.52
N SER A 303 22.82 4.31 -8.83
CA SER A 303 23.54 3.40 -7.93
C SER A 303 23.84 4.06 -6.59
N VAL A 304 23.40 3.43 -5.51
CA VAL A 304 23.58 3.90 -4.13
C VAL A 304 23.96 2.74 -3.22
N GLU A 305 24.87 2.99 -2.30
CA GLU A 305 25.07 2.10 -1.16
C GLU A 305 24.00 2.41 -0.13
N SER A 306 22.97 1.57 -0.08
CA SER A 306 21.92 1.71 0.91
C SER A 306 22.29 1.00 2.20
N ALA A 307 22.31 1.74 3.30
CA ALA A 307 22.36 1.11 4.61
C ALA A 307 21.05 0.32 4.84
N GLY A 308 21.14 -0.93 5.25
CA GLY A 308 19.97 -1.75 5.54
C GLY A 308 18.95 -1.07 6.46
N GLU A 309 17.83 -1.71 6.70
CA GLU A 309 16.79 -1.19 7.59
C GLU A 309 17.33 -0.94 9.00
N SER A 310 16.79 0.07 9.69
CA SER A 310 17.16 0.35 11.07
C SER A 310 16.87 -0.84 11.97
N LYS A 311 17.88 -1.34 12.68
CA LYS A 311 17.72 -2.47 13.64
C LYS A 311 16.74 -2.15 14.79
N ALA A 312 16.49 -0.88 15.06
CA ALA A 312 15.52 -0.44 16.06
C ALA A 312 14.06 -0.51 15.57
N CYS A 313 13.85 -0.56 14.26
CA CYS A 313 12.51 -0.57 13.66
C CYS A 313 12.07 -2.00 13.32
N ILE A 314 10.92 -2.43 13.83
CA ILE A 314 10.33 -3.75 13.55
C ILE A 314 9.26 -3.71 12.46
N CYS A 315 9.27 -2.69 11.60
CA CYS A 315 8.29 -2.52 10.51
C CYS A 315 8.11 -3.81 9.68
N GLY A 316 9.21 -4.48 9.34
CA GLY A 316 9.17 -5.73 8.58
C GLY A 316 8.45 -6.87 9.30
N GLN A 317 8.52 -6.93 10.62
CA GLN A 317 7.76 -7.92 11.41
C GLN A 317 6.27 -7.56 11.42
N ILE A 318 5.95 -6.27 11.57
CA ILE A 318 4.55 -5.79 11.55
C ILE A 318 3.90 -6.10 10.19
N LEU A 319 4.59 -5.83 9.07
CA LEU A 319 4.08 -6.08 7.71
C LEU A 319 3.89 -7.57 7.39
N ARG A 320 4.54 -8.46 8.15
CA ARG A 320 4.34 -9.91 8.08
C ARG A 320 3.30 -10.44 9.09
N GLY A 321 2.74 -9.55 9.90
CA GLY A 321 1.78 -9.95 10.92
C GLY A 321 2.39 -10.64 12.14
N LEU A 322 3.71 -10.56 12.34
CA LEU A 322 4.43 -11.19 13.44
C LEU A 322 4.51 -10.32 14.70
N ALA A 323 4.17 -9.03 14.57
CA ALA A 323 4.21 -8.07 15.68
C ALA A 323 3.17 -6.96 15.47
N LYS A 324 2.81 -6.27 16.54
CA LYS A 324 1.99 -5.07 16.53
C LYS A 324 2.87 -3.81 16.68
N PRO A 325 2.39 -2.61 16.27
CA PRO A 325 3.14 -1.37 16.49
C PRO A 325 3.53 -1.13 17.95
N THR A 326 2.70 -1.54 18.90
CA THR A 326 2.93 -1.43 20.34
C THR A 326 4.09 -2.29 20.87
N ASP A 327 4.48 -3.33 20.13
CA ASP A 327 5.61 -4.21 20.50
C ASP A 327 6.97 -3.56 20.16
N CYS A 328 6.94 -2.49 19.35
CA CYS A 328 8.13 -1.78 18.93
C CYS A 328 8.66 -0.87 20.05
N LYS A 329 9.90 -1.12 20.51
CA LYS A 329 10.53 -0.36 21.60
C LYS A 329 10.63 1.14 21.36
N VAL A 330 10.70 1.58 20.08
CA VAL A 330 10.83 2.99 19.70
C VAL A 330 9.48 3.66 19.37
N PHE A 331 8.40 2.88 19.27
CA PHE A 331 7.07 3.38 18.94
C PHE A 331 6.55 4.39 19.98
N GLY A 332 6.03 5.52 19.50
CA GLY A 332 5.48 6.60 20.33
C GLY A 332 6.51 7.37 21.16
N LYS A 333 7.78 6.95 21.13
CA LYS A 333 8.90 7.60 21.84
C LYS A 333 9.77 8.35 20.84
N VAL A 334 10.86 7.70 20.38
CA VAL A 334 11.77 8.26 19.38
C VAL A 334 11.16 8.25 18.00
N CYS A 335 10.36 7.19 17.66
CA CYS A 335 9.66 7.07 16.40
C CYS A 335 8.22 7.61 16.54
N ASN A 336 7.96 8.75 15.95
CA ASN A 336 6.65 9.43 15.94
C ASN A 336 6.45 10.13 14.57
N PRO A 337 5.29 10.71 14.26
CA PRO A 337 5.03 11.36 12.96
C PRO A 337 5.96 12.52 12.63
N GLN A 338 6.52 13.20 13.62
CA GLN A 338 7.49 14.29 13.44
C GLN A 338 8.90 13.77 13.18
N ASN A 339 9.23 12.61 13.76
CA ASN A 339 10.54 11.96 13.62
C ASN A 339 10.38 10.46 13.29
N PRO A 340 9.92 10.11 12.08
CA PRO A 340 9.70 8.72 11.71
C PRO A 340 11.04 7.98 11.49
N ILE A 341 11.22 6.83 12.16
CA ILE A 341 12.35 5.91 11.92
C ILE A 341 12.00 4.93 10.80
N GLY A 342 10.74 4.51 10.73
CA GLY A 342 10.21 3.61 9.70
C GLY A 342 9.10 4.27 8.90
N SER A 343 8.94 3.84 7.65
CA SER A 343 7.93 4.35 6.72
C SER A 343 6.48 4.14 7.19
N CYS A 344 6.22 3.10 8.00
CA CYS A 344 4.88 2.86 8.56
C CYS A 344 4.39 3.96 9.52
N MET A 345 5.27 4.85 9.99
CA MET A 345 4.92 6.02 10.81
C MET A 345 4.64 7.27 9.95
N VAL A 346 5.00 7.25 8.65
CA VAL A 346 4.87 8.40 7.74
C VAL A 346 3.47 8.49 7.14
N SER A 347 3.03 7.42 6.51
CA SER A 347 1.74 7.38 5.82
C SER A 347 0.59 7.16 6.79
N SER A 348 -0.53 7.85 6.56
CA SER A 348 -1.79 7.64 7.30
C SER A 348 -2.35 6.21 7.13
N GLU A 349 -1.91 5.50 6.11
CA GLU A 349 -2.25 4.09 5.84
C GLU A 349 -1.28 3.12 6.53
N GLY A 350 -0.23 3.61 7.17
CA GLY A 350 0.73 2.78 7.87
C GLY A 350 0.22 2.34 9.24
N ALA A 351 0.46 1.09 9.62
CA ALA A 351 0.02 0.53 10.90
C ALA A 351 0.50 1.38 12.09
N CYS A 352 1.78 1.78 12.12
CA CYS A 352 2.31 2.61 13.19
C CYS A 352 1.61 3.97 13.28
N ALA A 353 1.36 4.63 12.14
CA ALA A 353 0.69 5.92 12.13
C ALA A 353 -0.77 5.81 12.59
N ALA A 354 -1.48 4.77 12.16
CA ALA A 354 -2.86 4.50 12.60
C ALA A 354 -2.94 4.22 14.10
N TYR A 355 -2.05 3.39 14.63
CA TYR A 355 -1.98 3.14 16.08
C TYR A 355 -1.61 4.38 16.86
N PHE A 356 -0.62 5.14 16.42
CA PHE A 356 -0.21 6.39 17.09
C PHE A 356 -1.35 7.39 17.18
N LYS A 357 -2.17 7.47 16.14
CA LYS A 357 -3.27 8.44 16.06
C LYS A 357 -4.51 7.99 16.83
N TYR A 358 -4.84 6.70 16.83
CA TYR A 358 -6.15 6.22 17.27
C TYR A 358 -6.09 5.22 18.42
N ALA A 359 -5.01 4.44 18.61
CA ALA A 359 -4.89 3.61 19.77
C ALA A 359 -4.64 4.52 20.97
N ARG A 360 -5.62 4.61 21.87
CA ARG A 360 -5.37 5.19 23.19
C ARG A 360 -4.41 4.23 23.91
N VAL A 361 -3.16 4.65 24.02
CA VAL A 361 -2.23 4.03 24.94
C VAL A 361 -2.77 4.41 26.32
N GLY A 362 -3.45 3.45 26.96
CA GLY A 362 -3.87 3.58 28.35
C GLY A 362 -2.67 3.59 29.27
#